data_eaca9fc6da910f5e500baf9da45b1ffb
#
_entry.id   eaca9fc6da910f5e500baf9da45b1ffb
#
_cell.length_a   1.000
_cell.length_b   1.000
_cell.length_c   1.000
_cell.angle_alpha   90.00
_cell.angle_beta   90.00
_cell.angle_gamma   90.00
#
_symmetry.space_group_name_H-M   'P 1'
#
loop_
_entity.id
_entity.type
_entity.pdbx_description
1 polymer ?
#
loop_
_entity_poly.entity_id
_entity_poly.type
_entity_poly.pdbx_seq_one_letter_code
_entity_poly.pdbx_strand_id
1 'polypeptide(L)'
;MGENMRLGKNRVVITGGAGFIGSHLCRRFLAESWEVIAVDNFHTGQRANVKDLLNNSNFELIRHDITEPLRLEADLILNFACPASPVHYQSNPIWTMKTSVIGTMNMLGLAKRLKARILHASTSEVYGDPAQHPQRESYWGNVNPIGIRSCYDEGKRAAETLCFDYHRGHGVDIRVIRIFNTYGPNMALDDGRVVSNFLVQALRGDDITIYGDGKQTRSFCFVEDLVNGICQFALTEGASGPINLGNDGEFTMLELAEIVLRKTGSKSKIIHKPLPSDDPKQRRPDLSLTKSVLKGWSPRVKLEDGIERSIPYFRDALSTHR
;
A
#
# COMPACT_ATOMS: atom_id res chain seq x y z
N MET A 1 37.17 13.56 5.03
CA MET A 1 35.79 13.66 4.52
C MET A 1 34.91 13.71 5.74
N GLY A 2 34.38 14.90 6.08
CA GLY A 2 33.68 15.10 7.33
C GLY A 2 32.30 14.46 7.29
N GLU A 3 32.04 13.55 8.19
CA GLU A 3 30.69 13.17 8.58
C GLU A 3 30.01 14.44 9.11
N ASN A 4 29.05 14.97 8.34
CA ASN A 4 28.13 15.96 8.85
C ASN A 4 27.26 15.27 9.91
N MET A 5 27.71 15.26 11.15
CA MET A 5 26.92 14.90 12.30
C MET A 5 25.78 15.91 12.42
N ARG A 6 24.60 15.61 11.82
CA ARG A 6 23.37 16.33 12.13
C ARG A 6 23.07 16.06 13.60
N LEU A 7 23.08 17.11 14.42
CA LEU A 7 22.76 17.08 15.85
C LEU A 7 21.23 16.90 16.10
N GLY A 8 20.52 16.16 15.25
CA GLY A 8 19.07 15.93 15.35
C GLY A 8 18.71 14.48 15.05
N LYS A 9 17.51 14.10 15.46
CA LYS A 9 16.91 12.80 15.10
C LYS A 9 16.69 12.76 13.59
N ASN A 10 16.79 11.56 12.98
CA ASN A 10 16.39 11.34 11.59
C ASN A 10 14.89 11.67 11.42
N ARG A 11 14.54 12.37 10.35
CA ARG A 11 13.17 12.79 10.07
C ARG A 11 12.63 12.11 8.82
N VAL A 12 11.43 11.52 8.93
CA VAL A 12 10.71 10.90 7.81
C VAL A 12 9.41 11.63 7.53
N VAL A 13 9.17 11.93 6.25
CA VAL A 13 7.87 12.40 5.75
C VAL A 13 7.14 11.20 5.14
N ILE A 14 5.90 10.96 5.58
CA ILE A 14 5.05 9.86 5.10
C ILE A 14 3.79 10.48 4.50
N THR A 15 3.71 10.52 3.16
CA THR A 15 2.48 10.96 2.47
C THR A 15 1.45 9.82 2.47
N GLY A 16 0.16 10.16 2.61
CA GLY A 16 -0.86 9.15 2.90
C GLY A 16 -0.73 8.58 4.32
N GLY A 17 -0.16 9.38 5.25
CA GLY A 17 0.19 8.93 6.60
C GLY A 17 -1.00 8.57 7.48
N ALA A 18 -2.19 9.09 7.20
CA ALA A 18 -3.44 8.71 7.87
C ALA A 18 -4.20 7.58 7.15
N GLY A 19 -3.65 7.05 6.05
CA GLY A 19 -4.18 5.90 5.32
C GLY A 19 -3.84 4.56 6.00
N PHE A 20 -4.29 3.47 5.37
CA PHE A 20 -4.07 2.11 5.86
C PHE A 20 -2.58 1.82 6.11
N ILE A 21 -1.76 1.73 5.07
CA ILE A 21 -0.34 1.40 5.19
C ILE A 21 0.44 2.52 5.89
N GLY A 22 0.15 3.79 5.55
CA GLY A 22 0.83 4.96 6.10
C GLY A 22 0.77 5.04 7.62
N SER A 23 -0.38 4.74 8.23
CA SER A 23 -0.55 4.75 9.69
C SER A 23 0.31 3.70 10.42
N HIS A 24 0.52 2.54 9.81
CA HIS A 24 1.43 1.52 10.33
C HIS A 24 2.90 1.93 10.17
N LEU A 25 3.26 2.58 9.06
CA LEU A 25 4.60 3.14 8.85
C LEU A 25 4.90 4.24 9.88
N CYS A 26 3.93 5.14 10.16
CA CYS A 26 4.09 6.15 11.21
C CYS A 26 4.46 5.52 12.55
N ARG A 27 3.73 4.48 12.99
CA ARG A 27 4.03 3.78 14.25
C ARG A 27 5.40 3.12 14.24
N ARG A 28 5.76 2.50 13.12
CA ARG A 28 7.03 1.80 13.00
C ARG A 28 8.21 2.76 13.11
N PHE A 29 8.22 3.87 12.40
CA PHE A 29 9.30 4.86 12.45
C PHE A 29 9.37 5.57 13.80
N LEU A 30 8.24 5.86 14.45
CA LEU A 30 8.23 6.37 15.82
C LEU A 30 8.86 5.39 16.81
N ALA A 31 8.57 4.09 16.68
CA ALA A 31 9.16 3.05 17.52
C ALA A 31 10.69 2.92 17.31
N GLU A 32 11.20 3.32 16.16
CA GLU A 32 12.62 3.42 15.84
C GLU A 32 13.23 4.80 16.15
N SER A 33 12.51 5.62 16.94
CA SER A 33 12.94 6.94 17.42
C SER A 33 13.15 8.01 16.33
N TRP A 34 12.50 7.88 15.17
CA TRP A 34 12.47 8.91 14.14
C TRP A 34 11.47 10.02 14.51
N GLU A 35 11.72 11.23 13.99
CA GLU A 35 10.68 12.25 13.88
C GLU A 35 9.83 11.93 12.65
N VAL A 36 8.50 11.85 12.82
CA VAL A 36 7.56 11.45 11.78
C VAL A 36 6.63 12.60 11.44
N ILE A 37 6.65 13.05 10.18
CA ILE A 37 5.67 13.98 9.63
C ILE A 37 4.73 13.18 8.71
N ALA A 38 3.50 12.99 9.17
CA ALA A 38 2.43 12.39 8.38
C ALA A 38 1.74 13.50 7.55
N VAL A 39 1.68 13.34 6.24
CA VAL A 39 1.01 14.26 5.31
C VAL A 39 -0.17 13.54 4.69
N ASP A 40 -1.39 14.08 4.85
CA ASP A 40 -2.61 13.48 4.32
C ASP A 40 -3.66 14.55 4.03
N ASN A 41 -4.41 14.44 2.94
CA ASN A 41 -5.54 15.33 2.64
C ASN A 41 -6.88 14.81 3.16
N PHE A 42 -6.89 13.60 3.73
CA PHE A 42 -8.05 12.86 4.25
C PHE A 42 -9.11 12.51 3.18
N HIS A 43 -8.70 12.33 1.93
CA HIS A 43 -9.62 11.86 0.90
C HIS A 43 -10.05 10.40 1.15
N THR A 44 -9.08 9.53 1.47
CA THR A 44 -9.34 8.12 1.88
C THR A 44 -8.73 7.82 3.25
N GLY A 45 -7.74 8.61 3.69
CA GLY A 45 -7.13 8.51 5.00
C GLY A 45 -8.10 8.97 6.10
N GLN A 46 -7.97 8.38 7.29
CA GLN A 46 -8.82 8.69 8.44
C GLN A 46 -7.96 9.15 9.62
N ARG A 47 -8.31 10.29 10.20
CA ARG A 47 -7.62 10.81 11.39
C ARG A 47 -7.63 9.80 12.55
N ALA A 48 -8.66 8.97 12.62
CA ALA A 48 -8.77 7.89 13.60
C ALA A 48 -7.59 6.91 13.55
N ASN A 49 -7.03 6.65 12.35
CA ASN A 49 -5.90 5.74 12.16
C ASN A 49 -4.60 6.20 12.84
N VAL A 50 -4.48 7.48 13.19
CA VAL A 50 -3.28 8.07 13.82
C VAL A 50 -3.60 8.83 15.10
N LYS A 51 -4.83 8.67 15.64
CA LYS A 51 -5.31 9.42 16.82
C LYS A 51 -4.43 9.19 18.06
N ASP A 52 -3.97 7.98 18.26
CA ASP A 52 -3.07 7.58 19.33
C ASP A 52 -1.66 8.19 19.25
N LEU A 53 -1.26 8.67 18.06
CA LEU A 53 0.05 9.29 17.81
C LEU A 53 0.07 10.79 18.06
N LEU A 54 -1.09 11.47 18.08
CA LEU A 54 -1.19 12.94 18.12
C LEU A 54 -0.56 13.58 19.35
N ASN A 55 -0.40 12.85 20.44
CA ASN A 55 0.23 13.34 21.66
C ASN A 55 1.73 12.97 21.74
N ASN A 56 2.30 12.32 20.72
CA ASN A 56 3.71 12.00 20.69
C ASN A 56 4.51 13.21 20.17
N SER A 57 5.48 13.70 20.96
CA SER A 57 6.30 14.87 20.61
C SER A 57 7.15 14.71 19.33
N ASN A 58 7.34 13.47 18.85
CA ASN A 58 8.05 13.17 17.61
C ASN A 58 7.11 12.94 16.42
N PHE A 59 5.81 13.22 16.58
CA PHE A 59 4.80 13.03 15.53
C PHE A 59 4.11 14.33 15.19
N GLU A 60 4.06 14.65 13.90
CA GLU A 60 3.30 15.77 13.36
C GLU A 60 2.35 15.28 12.27
N LEU A 61 1.11 15.79 12.27
CA LEU A 61 0.11 15.50 11.25
C LEU A 61 -0.24 16.77 10.47
N ILE A 62 0.10 16.80 9.19
CA ILE A 62 -0.14 17.94 8.30
C ILE A 62 -1.26 17.57 7.32
N ARG A 63 -2.31 18.40 7.28
CA ARG A 63 -3.34 18.30 6.25
C ARG A 63 -2.88 19.00 4.98
N HIS A 64 -2.54 18.20 3.93
CA HIS A 64 -2.06 18.74 2.66
C HIS A 64 -2.31 17.77 1.51
N ASP A 65 -2.59 18.30 0.32
CA ASP A 65 -2.68 17.53 -0.92
C ASP A 65 -1.34 17.58 -1.65
N ILE A 66 -0.75 16.42 -1.92
CA ILE A 66 0.58 16.34 -2.56
C ILE A 66 0.60 16.80 -4.02
N THR A 67 -0.57 17.01 -4.64
CA THR A 67 -0.67 17.66 -5.96
C THR A 67 -0.23 19.13 -5.91
N GLU A 68 -0.19 19.72 -4.71
CA GLU A 68 0.36 21.03 -4.44
C GLU A 68 1.78 20.93 -3.88
N PRO A 69 2.68 21.89 -4.19
CA PRO A 69 4.04 21.88 -3.70
C PRO A 69 4.12 21.92 -2.18
N LEU A 70 4.97 21.08 -1.60
CA LEU A 70 5.20 20.98 -0.16
C LEU A 70 6.63 21.42 0.18
N ARG A 71 6.79 22.20 1.27
CA ARG A 71 8.09 22.61 1.77
C ARG A 71 8.27 22.14 3.20
N LEU A 72 9.07 21.13 3.36
CA LEU A 72 9.43 20.50 4.64
C LEU A 72 10.91 20.13 4.62
N GLU A 73 11.45 19.78 5.78
CA GLU A 73 12.77 19.16 5.92
C GLU A 73 12.58 17.68 6.24
N ALA A 74 13.36 16.82 5.58
CA ALA A 74 13.31 15.37 5.78
C ALA A 74 14.63 14.72 5.31
N ASP A 75 14.96 13.59 5.91
CA ASP A 75 16.05 12.70 5.48
C ASP A 75 15.53 11.57 4.61
N LEU A 76 14.25 11.19 4.82
CA LEU A 76 13.55 10.14 4.10
C LEU A 76 12.13 10.60 3.76
N ILE A 77 11.70 10.29 2.54
CA ILE A 77 10.31 10.51 2.09
C ILE A 77 9.71 9.17 1.71
N LEU A 78 8.59 8.80 2.33
CA LEU A 78 7.77 7.63 1.97
C LEU A 78 6.52 8.12 1.25
N ASN A 79 6.47 7.97 -0.08
CA ASN A 79 5.38 8.47 -0.91
C ASN A 79 4.29 7.42 -1.10
N PHE A 80 3.28 7.44 -0.22
CA PHE A 80 2.15 6.51 -0.17
C PHE A 80 0.80 7.15 -0.51
N ALA A 81 0.73 8.46 -0.70
CA ALA A 81 -0.52 9.17 -0.99
C ALA A 81 -1.03 8.84 -2.39
N CYS A 82 -2.03 8.00 -2.47
CA CYS A 82 -2.86 7.74 -3.66
C CYS A 82 -4.05 6.88 -3.25
N PRO A 83 -5.29 7.12 -3.76
CA PRO A 83 -6.38 6.15 -3.64
C PRO A 83 -5.95 4.83 -4.27
N ALA A 84 -6.07 3.73 -3.55
CA ALA A 84 -5.53 2.44 -3.95
C ALA A 84 -6.57 1.33 -4.09
N SER A 85 -7.84 1.62 -3.85
CA SER A 85 -8.94 0.67 -4.06
C SER A 85 -9.81 1.08 -5.24
N PRO A 86 -10.41 0.12 -5.99
CA PRO A 86 -11.23 0.42 -7.16
C PRO A 86 -12.36 1.42 -6.89
N VAL A 87 -13.05 1.28 -5.76
CA VAL A 87 -14.14 2.18 -5.36
C VAL A 87 -13.64 3.62 -5.24
N HIS A 88 -12.48 3.82 -4.63
CA HIS A 88 -11.94 5.15 -4.36
C HIS A 88 -11.26 5.77 -5.58
N TYR A 89 -10.40 5.04 -6.32
CA TYR A 89 -9.69 5.64 -7.45
C TYR A 89 -10.60 5.89 -8.66
N GLN A 90 -11.71 5.15 -8.79
CA GLN A 90 -12.69 5.35 -9.85
C GLN A 90 -13.69 6.46 -9.53
N SER A 91 -13.90 6.82 -8.26
CA SER A 91 -14.81 7.91 -7.86
C SER A 91 -14.35 9.29 -8.39
N ASN A 92 -13.05 9.51 -8.49
CA ASN A 92 -12.46 10.70 -9.11
C ASN A 92 -11.18 10.32 -9.88
N PRO A 93 -11.32 9.75 -11.09
CA PRO A 93 -10.19 9.20 -11.84
C PRO A 93 -9.17 10.26 -12.27
N ILE A 94 -9.62 11.48 -12.58
CA ILE A 94 -8.72 12.58 -12.97
C ILE A 94 -7.84 12.98 -11.79
N TRP A 95 -8.41 13.10 -10.61
CA TRP A 95 -7.64 13.43 -9.41
C TRP A 95 -6.70 12.28 -8.99
N THR A 96 -7.11 11.03 -9.16
CA THR A 96 -6.25 9.86 -8.94
C THR A 96 -5.01 9.91 -9.83
N MET A 97 -5.19 10.20 -11.13
CA MET A 97 -4.07 10.38 -12.07
C MET A 97 -3.18 11.55 -11.65
N LYS A 98 -3.76 12.72 -11.30
CA LYS A 98 -2.99 13.88 -10.81
C LYS A 98 -2.18 13.53 -9.57
N THR A 99 -2.77 12.85 -8.60
CA THR A 99 -2.06 12.42 -7.37
C THR A 99 -0.89 11.50 -7.68
N SER A 100 -1.09 10.54 -8.57
CA SER A 100 -0.03 9.62 -8.99
C SER A 100 1.11 10.32 -9.71
N VAL A 101 0.81 11.23 -10.64
CA VAL A 101 1.81 11.86 -11.51
C VAL A 101 2.35 13.15 -10.91
N ILE A 102 1.49 14.17 -10.69
CA ILE A 102 1.90 15.48 -10.19
C ILE A 102 2.36 15.36 -8.73
N GLY A 103 1.61 14.62 -7.90
CA GLY A 103 2.00 14.38 -6.51
C GLY A 103 3.36 13.71 -6.40
N THR A 104 3.63 12.68 -7.20
CA THR A 104 4.95 12.03 -7.21
C THR A 104 6.03 12.97 -7.71
N MET A 105 5.77 13.78 -8.74
CA MET A 105 6.72 14.77 -9.25
C MET A 105 7.07 15.82 -8.19
N ASN A 106 6.08 16.31 -7.41
CA ASN A 106 6.31 17.23 -6.29
C ASN A 106 7.18 16.59 -5.20
N MET A 107 6.92 15.34 -4.84
CA MET A 107 7.72 14.62 -3.83
C MET A 107 9.14 14.33 -4.31
N LEU A 108 9.34 14.02 -5.59
CA LEU A 108 10.66 13.87 -6.19
C LEU A 108 11.42 15.21 -6.24
N GLY A 109 10.72 16.30 -6.54
CA GLY A 109 11.27 17.68 -6.48
C GLY A 109 11.71 18.04 -5.05
N LEU A 110 10.91 17.67 -4.04
CA LEU A 110 11.25 17.83 -2.63
C LEU A 110 12.49 17.01 -2.26
N ALA A 111 12.51 15.72 -2.63
CA ALA A 111 13.64 14.83 -2.38
C ALA A 111 14.95 15.35 -3.01
N LYS A 112 14.88 15.84 -4.27
CA LYS A 112 16.01 16.47 -4.97
C LYS A 112 16.53 17.69 -4.19
N ARG A 113 15.63 18.60 -3.76
CA ARG A 113 15.99 19.82 -3.01
C ARG A 113 16.69 19.49 -1.70
N LEU A 114 16.19 18.50 -0.97
CA LEU A 114 16.69 18.10 0.35
C LEU A 114 17.90 17.17 0.28
N LYS A 115 18.20 16.58 -0.89
CA LYS A 115 19.09 15.43 -1.04
C LYS A 115 18.65 14.24 -0.16
N ALA A 116 17.34 14.12 0.03
CA ALA A 116 16.71 13.06 0.81
C ALA A 116 16.48 11.83 -0.06
N ARG A 117 16.48 10.66 0.56
CA ARG A 117 16.00 9.43 -0.08
C ARG A 117 14.49 9.47 -0.21
N ILE A 118 13.96 8.93 -1.32
CA ILE A 118 12.52 8.77 -1.49
C ILE A 118 12.18 7.32 -1.83
N LEU A 119 11.22 6.74 -1.09
CA LEU A 119 10.59 5.48 -1.45
C LEU A 119 9.20 5.76 -2.02
N HIS A 120 8.97 5.27 -3.25
CA HIS A 120 7.69 5.38 -3.94
C HIS A 120 6.91 4.05 -3.87
N ALA A 121 5.68 4.13 -3.37
CA ALA A 121 4.74 3.02 -3.37
C ALA A 121 4.07 2.88 -4.74
N SER A 122 4.61 2.01 -5.58
CA SER A 122 3.96 1.47 -6.76
C SER A 122 3.08 0.27 -6.39
N THR A 123 2.59 -0.45 -7.35
CA THR A 123 1.56 -1.47 -7.19
C THR A 123 1.78 -2.64 -8.15
N SER A 124 1.24 -3.81 -7.81
CA SER A 124 1.14 -4.94 -8.75
C SER A 124 0.23 -4.65 -9.95
N GLU A 125 -0.59 -3.60 -9.89
CA GLU A 125 -1.47 -3.20 -11.01
C GLU A 125 -0.68 -2.72 -12.24
N VAL A 126 0.60 -2.32 -12.09
CA VAL A 126 1.50 -2.02 -13.23
C VAL A 126 1.73 -3.21 -14.15
N TYR A 127 1.43 -4.42 -13.69
CA TYR A 127 1.48 -5.64 -14.49
C TYR A 127 0.22 -5.88 -15.35
N GLY A 128 -0.90 -5.20 -15.04
CA GLY A 128 -2.17 -5.34 -15.77
C GLY A 128 -2.77 -6.74 -15.66
N ASP A 129 -3.33 -7.27 -16.76
CA ASP A 129 -3.72 -8.69 -16.90
C ASP A 129 -2.48 -9.48 -17.37
N PRO A 130 -1.73 -10.09 -16.44
CA PRO A 130 -0.38 -10.54 -16.72
C PRO A 130 -0.35 -11.83 -17.54
N ALA A 131 0.50 -11.86 -18.57
CA ALA A 131 0.83 -13.06 -19.32
C ALA A 131 1.88 -13.94 -18.63
N GLN A 132 2.47 -13.46 -17.52
CA GLN A 132 3.44 -14.19 -16.71
C GLN A 132 2.90 -14.46 -15.30
N HIS A 133 3.12 -15.67 -14.81
CA HIS A 133 2.74 -16.08 -13.46
C HIS A 133 3.81 -17.01 -12.84
N PRO A 134 4.37 -16.69 -11.65
CA PRO A 134 4.23 -15.43 -10.90
C PRO A 134 4.86 -14.22 -11.61
N GLN A 135 4.44 -13.00 -11.23
CA GLN A 135 4.92 -11.76 -11.85
C GLN A 135 6.31 -11.40 -11.33
N ARG A 136 7.27 -11.23 -12.26
CA ARG A 136 8.63 -10.75 -11.99
C ARG A 136 8.77 -9.28 -12.30
N GLU A 137 9.69 -8.60 -11.65
CA GLU A 137 9.93 -7.16 -11.85
C GLU A 137 10.39 -6.82 -13.27
N SER A 138 11.04 -7.76 -13.97
CA SER A 138 11.44 -7.62 -15.37
C SER A 138 10.28 -7.68 -16.38
N TYR A 139 9.10 -8.11 -15.95
CA TYR A 139 7.91 -8.12 -16.79
C TYR A 139 7.30 -6.72 -16.92
N TRP A 140 7.20 -6.19 -18.13
CA TRP A 140 6.74 -4.82 -18.38
C TRP A 140 5.24 -4.62 -18.22
N GLY A 141 4.48 -5.69 -18.12
CA GLY A 141 3.05 -5.66 -17.91
C GLY A 141 2.23 -5.66 -19.19
N ASN A 142 0.92 -5.86 -19.01
CA ASN A 142 -0.10 -5.82 -20.06
C ASN A 142 -1.30 -5.02 -19.50
N VAL A 143 -1.15 -3.68 -19.48
CA VAL A 143 -2.13 -2.75 -18.92
C VAL A 143 -3.03 -2.23 -20.04
N ASN A 144 -4.34 -2.16 -19.79
CA ASN A 144 -5.28 -1.47 -20.66
C ASN A 144 -5.10 0.06 -20.48
N PRO A 145 -4.61 0.82 -21.48
CA PRO A 145 -4.28 2.24 -21.29
C PRO A 145 -5.52 3.16 -21.23
N ILE A 146 -6.71 2.68 -21.60
CA ILE A 146 -7.96 3.46 -21.69
C ILE A 146 -9.12 2.83 -20.91
N GLY A 147 -8.85 1.78 -20.12
CA GLY A 147 -9.86 1.14 -19.29
C GLY A 147 -10.25 1.97 -18.07
N ILE A 148 -11.29 1.55 -17.36
CA ILE A 148 -11.80 2.25 -16.16
C ILE A 148 -10.79 2.27 -14.99
N ARG A 149 -9.79 1.37 -15.01
CA ARG A 149 -8.71 1.27 -14.00
C ARG A 149 -7.47 2.07 -14.38
N SER A 150 -7.36 2.54 -15.65
CA SER A 150 -6.13 3.13 -16.19
C SER A 150 -5.70 4.40 -15.46
N CYS A 151 -6.62 5.14 -14.84
CA CYS A 151 -6.29 6.30 -14.00
C CYS A 151 -5.34 5.95 -12.85
N TYR A 152 -5.45 4.73 -12.32
CA TYR A 152 -4.57 4.21 -11.28
C TYR A 152 -3.37 3.46 -11.88
N ASP A 153 -3.64 2.50 -12.76
CA ASP A 153 -2.64 1.60 -13.33
C ASP A 153 -1.57 2.38 -14.13
N GLU A 154 -1.98 3.19 -15.09
CA GLU A 154 -1.07 4.05 -15.88
C GLU A 154 -0.50 5.20 -15.05
N GLY A 155 -1.28 5.74 -14.10
CA GLY A 155 -0.78 6.73 -13.16
C GLY A 155 0.43 6.23 -12.36
N LYS A 156 0.38 4.98 -11.87
CA LYS A 156 1.49 4.35 -11.15
C LYS A 156 2.67 3.99 -12.07
N ARG A 157 2.41 3.57 -13.31
CA ARG A 157 3.46 3.33 -14.32
C ARG A 157 4.20 4.63 -14.65
N ALA A 158 3.48 5.73 -14.88
CA ALA A 158 4.07 7.04 -15.10
C ALA A 158 4.89 7.53 -13.88
N ALA A 159 4.41 7.27 -12.67
CA ALA A 159 5.14 7.58 -11.44
C ALA A 159 6.45 6.80 -11.32
N GLU A 160 6.48 5.50 -11.66
CA GLU A 160 7.74 4.73 -11.74
C GLU A 160 8.71 5.37 -12.74
N THR A 161 8.23 5.73 -13.94
CA THR A 161 9.04 6.42 -14.95
C THR A 161 9.67 7.70 -14.39
N LEU A 162 8.87 8.56 -13.74
CA LEU A 162 9.36 9.77 -13.10
C LEU A 162 10.45 9.49 -12.05
N CYS A 163 10.26 8.46 -11.19
CA CYS A 163 11.26 8.08 -10.20
C CYS A 163 12.61 7.78 -10.87
N PHE A 164 12.62 6.93 -11.90
CA PHE A 164 13.84 6.57 -12.61
C PHE A 164 14.45 7.72 -13.41
N ASP A 165 13.65 8.63 -13.97
CA ASP A 165 14.14 9.81 -14.66
C ASP A 165 14.77 10.82 -13.72
N TYR A 166 14.19 11.05 -12.55
CA TYR A 166 14.83 11.87 -11.51
C TYR A 166 16.12 11.25 -10.98
N HIS A 167 16.17 9.92 -10.89
CA HIS A 167 17.40 9.20 -10.53
C HIS A 167 18.48 9.39 -11.59
N ARG A 168 18.19 9.11 -12.87
CA ARG A 168 19.15 9.21 -13.99
C ARG A 168 19.58 10.65 -14.25
N GLY A 169 18.62 11.57 -14.26
CA GLY A 169 18.87 12.97 -14.65
C GLY A 169 19.38 13.86 -13.50
N HIS A 170 19.11 13.50 -12.28
CA HIS A 170 19.38 14.35 -11.10
C HIS A 170 20.03 13.65 -9.92
N GLY A 171 20.31 12.35 -10.01
CA GLY A 171 20.95 11.59 -8.92
C GLY A 171 20.09 11.45 -7.67
N VAL A 172 18.75 11.58 -7.77
CA VAL A 172 17.87 11.37 -6.61
C VAL A 172 17.99 9.92 -6.14
N ASP A 173 18.17 9.71 -4.84
CA ASP A 173 18.24 8.39 -4.23
C ASP A 173 16.82 7.82 -4.06
N ILE A 174 16.41 7.00 -5.03
CA ILE A 174 15.05 6.43 -5.11
C ILE A 174 15.00 5.00 -4.58
N ARG A 175 13.83 4.62 -4.08
CA ARG A 175 13.39 3.23 -3.84
C ARG A 175 12.01 3.06 -4.44
N VAL A 176 11.81 2.06 -5.29
CA VAL A 176 10.51 1.76 -5.89
C VAL A 176 10.05 0.39 -5.45
N ILE A 177 8.86 0.29 -4.89
CA ILE A 177 8.24 -0.98 -4.49
C ILE A 177 6.94 -1.20 -5.26
N ARG A 178 6.69 -2.44 -5.68
CA ARG A 178 5.41 -2.89 -6.26
C ARG A 178 4.66 -3.70 -5.21
N ILE A 179 3.66 -3.08 -4.58
CA ILE A 179 2.88 -3.68 -3.50
C ILE A 179 1.82 -4.60 -4.10
N PHE A 180 1.78 -5.84 -3.62
CA PHE A 180 0.71 -6.80 -3.89
C PHE A 180 -0.39 -6.70 -2.83
N ASN A 181 -1.51 -7.44 -3.04
CA ASN A 181 -2.67 -7.35 -2.15
C ASN A 181 -2.27 -7.46 -0.69
N THR A 182 -2.55 -6.41 0.04
CA THR A 182 -2.23 -6.28 1.47
C THR A 182 -3.51 -6.07 2.26
N TYR A 183 -3.58 -6.67 3.45
CA TYR A 183 -4.72 -6.57 4.35
C TYR A 183 -4.28 -6.42 5.81
N GLY A 184 -5.17 -5.94 6.66
CA GLY A 184 -4.92 -5.80 8.09
C GLY A 184 -5.77 -4.73 8.75
N PRO A 185 -5.50 -4.42 10.03
CA PRO A 185 -6.11 -3.31 10.75
C PRO A 185 -5.90 -1.97 10.03
N ASN A 186 -6.77 -1.01 10.27
CA ASN A 186 -6.79 0.33 9.65
C ASN A 186 -7.19 0.36 8.15
N MET A 187 -7.61 -0.77 7.55
CA MET A 187 -8.33 -0.72 6.28
C MET A 187 -9.71 -0.12 6.49
N ALA A 188 -10.17 0.69 5.53
CA ALA A 188 -11.53 1.24 5.55
C ALA A 188 -12.58 0.12 5.45
N LEU A 189 -13.74 0.31 6.10
CA LEU A 189 -14.84 -0.64 6.06
C LEU A 189 -15.45 -0.79 4.66
N ASP A 190 -15.40 0.29 3.88
CA ASP A 190 -15.87 0.43 2.50
C ASP A 190 -14.73 0.37 1.48
N ASP A 191 -13.59 -0.18 1.85
CA ASP A 191 -12.39 -0.27 0.99
C ASP A 191 -12.68 -0.95 -0.36
N GLY A 192 -13.62 -1.92 -0.40
CA GLY A 192 -14.01 -2.62 -1.62
C GLY A 192 -13.10 -3.79 -2.00
N ARG A 193 -11.93 -3.97 -1.37
CA ARG A 193 -11.08 -5.14 -1.60
C ARG A 193 -11.61 -6.35 -0.84
N VAL A 194 -11.32 -7.54 -1.38
CA VAL A 194 -11.99 -8.78 -0.98
C VAL A 194 -11.87 -9.11 0.52
N VAL A 195 -10.70 -8.93 1.14
CA VAL A 195 -10.51 -9.29 2.57
C VAL A 195 -11.35 -8.39 3.47
N SER A 196 -11.32 -7.06 3.27
CA SER A 196 -12.15 -6.13 4.04
C SER A 196 -13.63 -6.38 3.82
N ASN A 197 -14.06 -6.60 2.56
CA ASN A 197 -15.45 -6.89 2.24
C ASN A 197 -15.96 -8.15 2.97
N PHE A 198 -15.21 -9.24 2.90
CA PHE A 198 -15.62 -10.50 3.54
C PHE A 198 -15.66 -10.37 5.06
N LEU A 199 -14.69 -9.67 5.67
CA LEU A 199 -14.69 -9.41 7.11
C LEU A 199 -15.89 -8.57 7.53
N VAL A 200 -16.19 -7.49 6.81
CA VAL A 200 -17.33 -6.61 7.09
C VAL A 200 -18.65 -7.37 6.94
N GLN A 201 -18.83 -8.09 5.83
CA GLN A 201 -20.02 -8.89 5.58
C GLN A 201 -20.22 -9.95 6.68
N ALA A 202 -19.19 -10.73 6.97
CA ALA A 202 -19.28 -11.78 8.00
C ALA A 202 -19.59 -11.22 9.40
N LEU A 203 -18.99 -10.09 9.79
CA LEU A 203 -19.19 -9.46 11.09
C LEU A 203 -20.55 -8.77 11.24
N ARG A 204 -21.17 -8.33 10.13
CA ARG A 204 -22.53 -7.81 10.08
C ARG A 204 -23.58 -8.91 10.03
N GLY A 205 -23.21 -10.13 9.66
CA GLY A 205 -24.16 -11.22 9.37
C GLY A 205 -24.76 -11.13 7.97
N ASP A 206 -24.20 -10.29 7.09
CA ASP A 206 -24.57 -10.20 5.69
C ASP A 206 -23.99 -11.38 4.90
N ASP A 207 -24.61 -11.77 3.76
CA ASP A 207 -24.08 -12.81 2.90
C ASP A 207 -22.71 -12.41 2.31
N ILE A 208 -21.75 -13.34 2.30
CA ILE A 208 -20.43 -13.14 1.68
C ILE A 208 -20.59 -13.21 0.16
N THR A 209 -20.24 -12.13 -0.53
CA THR A 209 -20.37 -12.00 -1.96
C THR A 209 -19.09 -12.40 -2.69
N ILE A 210 -19.11 -13.51 -3.43
CA ILE A 210 -18.03 -13.93 -4.33
C ILE A 210 -18.43 -13.56 -5.77
N TYR A 211 -17.50 -12.93 -6.50
CA TYR A 211 -17.67 -12.66 -7.91
C TYR A 211 -17.14 -13.84 -8.73
N GLY A 212 -17.94 -14.32 -9.71
CA GLY A 212 -17.62 -15.51 -10.49
C GLY A 212 -17.81 -16.80 -9.69
N ASP A 213 -17.08 -17.85 -10.06
CA ASP A 213 -17.13 -19.18 -9.42
C ASP A 213 -16.27 -19.31 -8.15
N GLY A 214 -15.49 -18.27 -7.82
CA GLY A 214 -14.63 -18.22 -6.65
C GLY A 214 -13.32 -19.02 -6.75
N LYS A 215 -13.01 -19.60 -7.92
CA LYS A 215 -11.78 -20.37 -8.16
C LYS A 215 -10.57 -19.50 -8.53
N GLN A 216 -10.80 -18.23 -8.87
CA GLN A 216 -9.71 -17.28 -9.12
C GLN A 216 -8.84 -17.16 -7.87
N THR A 217 -7.51 -17.15 -8.08
CA THR A 217 -6.54 -17.09 -6.98
C THR A 217 -5.96 -15.71 -6.79
N ARG A 218 -5.64 -15.38 -5.54
CA ARG A 218 -4.90 -14.18 -5.12
C ARG A 218 -3.92 -14.55 -4.01
N SER A 219 -2.85 -13.78 -3.93
CA SER A 219 -1.96 -13.79 -2.78
C SER A 219 -2.31 -12.64 -1.83
N PHE A 220 -2.15 -12.85 -0.52
CA PHE A 220 -2.50 -11.86 0.49
C PHE A 220 -1.36 -11.69 1.49
N CYS A 221 -0.87 -10.47 1.63
CA CYS A 221 0.19 -10.11 2.56
C CYS A 221 -0.41 -9.39 3.77
N PHE A 222 -0.06 -9.85 4.96
CA PHE A 222 -0.44 -9.12 6.17
C PHE A 222 0.36 -7.83 6.30
N VAL A 223 -0.27 -6.74 6.75
CA VAL A 223 0.32 -5.40 6.74
C VAL A 223 1.64 -5.29 7.52
N GLU A 224 1.80 -6.06 8.59
CA GLU A 224 3.05 -6.08 9.38
C GLU A 224 4.24 -6.61 8.56
N ASP A 225 4.07 -7.69 7.80
CA ASP A 225 5.11 -8.22 6.92
C ASP A 225 5.46 -7.21 5.82
N LEU A 226 4.45 -6.55 5.24
CA LEU A 226 4.65 -5.51 4.24
C LEU A 226 5.44 -4.34 4.82
N VAL A 227 5.04 -3.80 5.98
CA VAL A 227 5.70 -2.67 6.65
C VAL A 227 7.15 -3.01 6.98
N ASN A 228 7.43 -4.23 7.46
CA ASN A 228 8.78 -4.70 7.69
C ASN A 228 9.65 -4.66 6.42
N GLY A 229 9.11 -5.13 5.28
CA GLY A 229 9.79 -5.06 3.99
C GLY A 229 10.01 -3.64 3.50
N ILE A 230 9.02 -2.77 3.64
CA ILE A 230 9.11 -1.35 3.28
C ILE A 230 10.23 -0.66 4.08
N CYS A 231 10.22 -0.80 5.41
CA CYS A 231 11.22 -0.15 6.28
C CYS A 231 12.64 -0.67 5.96
N GLN A 232 12.79 -1.97 5.79
CA GLN A 232 14.09 -2.55 5.42
C GLN A 232 14.56 -2.01 4.06
N PHE A 233 13.69 -1.96 3.03
CA PHE A 233 14.08 -1.46 1.72
C PHE A 233 14.35 0.05 1.71
N ALA A 234 13.58 0.83 2.44
CA ALA A 234 13.78 2.26 2.57
C ALA A 234 15.19 2.60 3.10
N LEU A 235 15.76 1.74 3.94
CA LEU A 235 17.08 1.92 4.54
C LEU A 235 18.20 1.12 3.85
N THR A 236 17.90 0.28 2.86
CA THR A 236 18.90 -0.51 2.12
C THR A 236 19.70 0.38 1.18
N GLU A 237 21.02 0.23 1.15
CA GLU A 237 21.89 0.93 0.22
C GLU A 237 22.05 0.19 -1.12
N GLY A 238 22.34 0.95 -2.19
CA GLY A 238 22.73 0.39 -3.48
C GLY A 238 21.63 -0.30 -4.30
N ALA A 239 20.36 -0.14 -3.92
CA ALA A 239 19.23 -0.76 -4.63
C ALA A 239 18.10 0.25 -4.88
N SER A 240 17.78 0.53 -6.13
CA SER A 240 16.69 1.46 -6.50
C SER A 240 15.33 0.76 -6.69
N GLY A 241 15.32 -0.54 -6.92
CA GLY A 241 14.13 -1.29 -7.31
C GLY A 241 13.86 -1.26 -8.82
N PRO A 242 12.64 -1.53 -9.31
CA PRO A 242 11.52 -1.91 -8.46
C PRO A 242 11.72 -3.28 -7.81
N ILE A 243 11.16 -3.49 -6.62
CA ILE A 243 11.04 -4.80 -6.00
C ILE A 243 9.58 -5.12 -5.67
N ASN A 244 9.19 -6.38 -5.81
CA ASN A 244 7.86 -6.86 -5.41
C ASN A 244 7.78 -7.02 -3.90
N LEU A 245 6.77 -6.46 -3.25
CA LEU A 245 6.48 -6.72 -1.84
C LEU A 245 5.08 -7.32 -1.70
N GLY A 246 5.00 -8.49 -1.08
CA GLY A 246 3.76 -9.23 -0.93
C GLY A 246 3.98 -10.60 -0.28
N ASN A 247 3.04 -11.51 -0.48
CA ASN A 247 3.11 -12.91 -0.08
C ASN A 247 2.98 -13.79 -1.32
N ASP A 248 3.76 -14.85 -1.42
CA ASP A 248 3.76 -15.79 -2.55
C ASP A 248 2.81 -16.99 -2.35
N GLY A 249 2.12 -17.11 -1.21
CA GLY A 249 1.04 -18.08 -0.98
C GLY A 249 -0.25 -17.66 -1.69
N GLU A 250 -0.85 -18.57 -2.47
CA GLU A 250 -2.09 -18.33 -3.20
C GLU A 250 -3.28 -18.99 -2.50
N PHE A 251 -4.41 -18.30 -2.55
CA PHE A 251 -5.69 -18.77 -2.04
C PHE A 251 -6.79 -18.46 -3.05
N THR A 252 -7.74 -19.38 -3.20
CA THR A 252 -8.97 -19.11 -3.94
C THR A 252 -9.89 -18.16 -3.13
N MET A 253 -10.82 -17.52 -3.80
CA MET A 253 -11.80 -16.67 -3.11
C MET A 253 -12.73 -17.50 -2.21
N LEU A 254 -12.99 -18.76 -2.56
CA LEU A 254 -13.74 -19.70 -1.73
C LEU A 254 -12.99 -20.02 -0.44
N GLU A 255 -11.70 -20.41 -0.52
CA GLU A 255 -10.87 -20.68 0.67
C GLU A 255 -10.80 -19.45 1.60
N LEU A 256 -10.64 -18.25 1.04
CA LEU A 256 -10.64 -17.02 1.83
C LEU A 256 -11.99 -16.83 2.55
N ALA A 257 -13.12 -17.02 1.87
CA ALA A 257 -14.44 -16.88 2.46
C ALA A 257 -14.66 -17.91 3.60
N GLU A 258 -14.25 -19.15 3.41
CA GLU A 258 -14.33 -20.20 4.43
C GLU A 258 -13.46 -19.88 5.65
N ILE A 259 -12.24 -19.36 5.46
CA ILE A 259 -11.36 -18.90 6.55
C ILE A 259 -12.04 -17.78 7.33
N VAL A 260 -12.59 -16.78 6.64
CA VAL A 260 -13.27 -15.65 7.29
C VAL A 260 -14.49 -16.11 8.08
N LEU A 261 -15.35 -16.96 7.51
CA LEU A 261 -16.52 -17.52 8.21
C LEU A 261 -16.11 -18.27 9.49
N ARG A 262 -15.11 -19.15 9.37
CA ARG A 262 -14.60 -19.93 10.51
C ARG A 262 -14.01 -19.03 11.59
N LYS A 263 -13.18 -18.04 11.23
CA LYS A 263 -12.49 -17.17 12.19
C LYS A 263 -13.43 -16.15 12.86
N THR A 264 -14.47 -15.69 12.16
CA THR A 264 -15.47 -14.78 12.73
C THR A 264 -16.57 -15.50 13.52
N GLY A 265 -16.76 -16.80 13.30
CA GLY A 265 -17.89 -17.59 13.78
C GLY A 265 -19.21 -17.19 13.12
N SER A 266 -19.17 -16.55 11.96
CA SER A 266 -20.35 -16.08 11.24
C SER A 266 -21.13 -17.24 10.62
N LYS A 267 -22.46 -17.08 10.58
CA LYS A 267 -23.42 -17.98 9.90
C LYS A 267 -23.84 -17.46 8.52
N SER A 268 -23.16 -16.43 8.01
CA SER A 268 -23.39 -15.86 6.68
C SER A 268 -23.26 -16.92 5.59
N LYS A 269 -24.08 -16.80 4.56
CA LYS A 269 -24.00 -17.67 3.38
C LYS A 269 -23.04 -17.09 2.37
N ILE A 270 -22.46 -17.94 1.52
CA ILE A 270 -21.71 -17.52 0.36
C ILE A 270 -22.68 -17.42 -0.82
N ILE A 271 -22.72 -16.25 -1.47
CA ILE A 271 -23.49 -15.99 -2.67
C ILE A 271 -22.57 -15.59 -3.82
N HIS A 272 -22.96 -15.93 -5.05
CA HIS A 272 -22.19 -15.63 -6.24
C HIS A 272 -22.82 -14.49 -7.05
N LYS A 273 -21.97 -13.58 -7.58
CA LYS A 273 -22.38 -12.50 -8.49
C LYS A 273 -21.53 -12.53 -9.76
N PRO A 274 -21.99 -11.93 -10.88
CA PRO A 274 -21.19 -11.83 -12.10
C PRO A 274 -19.84 -11.17 -11.85
N LEU A 275 -18.79 -11.61 -12.58
CA LEU A 275 -17.48 -10.97 -12.52
C LEU A 275 -17.54 -9.52 -13.01
N PRO A 276 -16.83 -8.57 -12.35
CA PRO A 276 -16.62 -7.23 -12.88
C PRO A 276 -15.81 -7.28 -14.18
N SER A 277 -15.96 -6.24 -15.02
CA SER A 277 -15.07 -6.03 -16.16
C SER A 277 -13.65 -5.64 -15.69
N ASP A 278 -12.62 -6.02 -16.45
CA ASP A 278 -11.21 -5.69 -16.22
C ASP A 278 -10.59 -6.21 -14.90
N ASP A 279 -11.16 -7.26 -14.27
CA ASP A 279 -10.51 -7.87 -13.11
C ASP A 279 -9.44 -8.88 -13.55
N PRO A 280 -8.16 -8.73 -13.15
CA PRO A 280 -7.10 -9.65 -13.52
C PRO A 280 -7.39 -11.08 -13.05
N LYS A 281 -7.08 -12.09 -13.87
CA LYS A 281 -7.38 -13.49 -13.52
C LYS A 281 -6.50 -14.02 -12.40
N GLN A 282 -5.22 -13.65 -12.38
CA GLN A 282 -4.23 -14.15 -11.42
C GLN A 282 -3.28 -13.04 -10.97
N ARG A 283 -2.92 -13.02 -9.68
CA ARG A 283 -1.98 -12.05 -9.11
C ARG A 283 -1.16 -12.68 -8.00
N ARG A 284 0.15 -12.91 -8.29
CA ARG A 284 1.11 -13.49 -7.36
C ARG A 284 2.51 -12.93 -7.59
N PRO A 285 3.22 -12.40 -6.57
CA PRO A 285 4.58 -11.91 -6.74
C PRO A 285 5.59 -13.07 -6.94
N ASP A 286 6.55 -12.89 -7.83
CA ASP A 286 7.85 -13.53 -7.67
C ASP A 286 8.64 -12.70 -6.66
N LEU A 287 9.08 -13.32 -5.57
CA LEU A 287 9.83 -12.66 -4.49
C LEU A 287 11.34 -12.93 -4.55
N SER A 288 11.85 -13.53 -5.62
CA SER A 288 13.27 -13.91 -5.74
C SER A 288 14.20 -12.70 -5.65
N LEU A 289 13.87 -11.61 -6.39
CA LEU A 289 14.64 -10.38 -6.32
C LEU A 289 14.57 -9.75 -4.92
N THR A 290 13.37 -9.65 -4.36
CA THR A 290 13.16 -9.10 -3.02
C THR A 290 13.97 -9.84 -1.96
N LYS A 291 13.93 -11.19 -1.96
CA LYS A 291 14.71 -12.02 -1.02
C LYS A 291 16.22 -11.85 -1.20
N SER A 292 16.69 -11.55 -2.42
CA SER A 292 18.12 -11.28 -2.68
C SER A 292 18.56 -9.91 -2.19
N VAL A 293 17.70 -8.89 -2.30
CA VAL A 293 17.96 -7.50 -1.89
C VAL A 293 17.74 -7.33 -0.37
N LEU A 294 16.65 -7.88 0.15
CA LEU A 294 16.27 -7.78 1.56
C LEU A 294 16.64 -9.08 2.29
N LYS A 295 17.91 -9.23 2.63
CA LYS A 295 18.40 -10.44 3.32
C LYS A 295 17.62 -10.68 4.62
N GLY A 296 17.06 -11.88 4.77
CA GLY A 296 16.31 -12.29 5.95
C GLY A 296 14.86 -11.84 5.99
N TRP A 297 14.38 -11.05 5.01
CA TRP A 297 12.96 -10.73 4.89
C TRP A 297 12.20 -11.85 4.14
N SER A 298 11.05 -12.19 4.67
CA SER A 298 10.01 -12.98 4.01
C SER A 298 8.69 -12.72 4.69
N PRO A 299 7.54 -12.87 4.00
CA PRO A 299 6.24 -12.82 4.65
C PRO A 299 6.12 -14.01 5.61
N ARG A 300 5.76 -13.75 6.87
CA ARG A 300 5.74 -14.76 7.94
C ARG A 300 4.35 -15.03 8.47
N VAL A 301 3.45 -14.04 8.38
CA VAL A 301 2.09 -14.15 8.92
C VAL A 301 1.24 -14.96 7.94
N LYS A 302 0.75 -16.12 8.41
CA LYS A 302 -0.20 -16.94 7.64
C LYS A 302 -1.53 -16.20 7.48
N LEU A 303 -2.26 -16.48 6.38
CA LEU A 303 -3.54 -15.82 6.09
C LEU A 303 -4.53 -15.94 7.25
N GLU A 304 -4.66 -17.14 7.83
CA GLU A 304 -5.58 -17.38 8.96
C GLU A 304 -5.24 -16.54 10.19
N ASP A 305 -3.95 -16.42 10.52
CA ASP A 305 -3.48 -15.66 11.68
C ASP A 305 -3.69 -14.15 11.46
N GLY A 306 -3.42 -13.67 10.23
CA GLY A 306 -3.63 -12.27 9.87
C GLY A 306 -5.12 -11.89 9.85
N ILE A 307 -6.01 -12.78 9.37
CA ILE A 307 -7.47 -12.59 9.45
C ILE A 307 -7.89 -12.47 10.92
N GLU A 308 -7.47 -13.41 11.78
CA GLU A 308 -7.79 -13.39 13.20
C GLU A 308 -7.33 -12.10 13.89
N ARG A 309 -6.10 -11.63 13.60
CA ARG A 309 -5.54 -10.37 14.11
C ARG A 309 -6.27 -9.13 13.57
N SER A 310 -6.97 -9.23 12.45
CA SER A 310 -7.73 -8.13 11.85
C SER A 310 -9.14 -7.98 12.44
N ILE A 311 -9.76 -9.06 12.92
CA ILE A 311 -11.14 -9.10 13.40
C ILE A 311 -11.44 -8.06 14.50
N PRO A 312 -10.60 -7.87 15.53
CA PRO A 312 -10.88 -6.89 16.58
C PRO A 312 -11.06 -5.47 16.02
N TYR A 313 -10.15 -5.04 15.14
CA TYR A 313 -10.25 -3.73 14.50
C TYR A 313 -11.56 -3.55 13.72
N PHE A 314 -11.93 -4.51 12.87
CA PHE A 314 -13.16 -4.42 12.08
C PHE A 314 -14.41 -4.43 12.97
N ARG A 315 -14.40 -5.16 14.09
CA ARG A 315 -15.48 -5.21 15.06
C ARG A 315 -15.70 -3.87 15.77
N ASP A 316 -14.59 -3.25 16.22
CA ASP A 316 -14.61 -1.93 16.85
C ASP A 316 -15.06 -0.84 15.87
N ALA A 317 -14.51 -0.84 14.67
CA ALA A 317 -14.88 0.12 13.64
C ALA A 317 -16.36 0.03 13.27
N LEU A 318 -16.92 -1.17 13.15
CA LEU A 318 -18.34 -1.38 12.90
C LEU A 318 -19.24 -0.93 14.05
N SER A 319 -18.77 -1.04 15.30
CA SER A 319 -19.54 -0.57 16.46
C SER A 319 -19.60 0.96 16.55
N THR A 320 -18.55 1.65 16.09
CA THR A 320 -18.43 3.11 16.16
C THR A 320 -19.18 3.82 15.02
N HIS A 321 -19.53 3.10 13.96
CA HIS A 321 -20.25 3.64 12.77
C HIS A 321 -21.74 3.24 12.76
N ARG A 322 -22.30 2.82 13.89
CA ARG A 322 -23.75 2.57 14.08
C ARG A 322 -24.51 3.83 14.47
#